data_1760de52d680178f2a561cc83faddf41
#
_entry.id   1760de52d680178f2a561cc83faddf41
#
_cell.length_a   1.000
_cell.length_b   1.000
_cell.length_c   1.000
_cell.angle_alpha   90.00
_cell.angle_beta   90.00
_cell.angle_gamma   90.00
#
_symmetry.space_group_name_H-M   'P 1'
#
loop_
_entity.id
_entity.type
_entity.pdbx_description
1 polymer ?
#
loop_
_entity_poly.entity_id
_entity_poly.type
_entity_poly.pdbx_seq_one_letter_code
_entity_poly.pdbx_strand_id
1 'polypeptide(L)'
;MTRYFSIVFLFISTVFGQYRDIPEVVTKVATSTANWLRLETSARAIGMGGAHVASGRGIAGIPYNPASIAFIEKSEAYFSMVNYLAGIQHGVLSYGRKMGPSDYVGFHLFYLDSGPMAVTNEYYPDGTGEDFRVVSTAFRTTYARRLTDRLKVGGSLNYIRDVIYEADMQVIAFDIGSNFDTGIYGVILGMSITNFGPEVQYNGESLHITVPDTINVDERVSKITTKFPLPLVFRLGIEDELIGPNSVFMKHPQHSLKISLDGIKPNDYTVYSTMGLEYSWQNLAFARVGTHLGHDTAGLSFGAGARIRLGKMMAVVDYAFVVYDLLRSTHQVSLGIEIRCLALFRLMKYFFSHN
;
A
#
# COMPACT_ATOMS: atom_id res chain seq x y z
N MET A 1 -38.60 -0.26 3.93
CA MET A 1 -37.39 0.39 4.44
C MET A 1 -36.97 -0.10 5.83
N THR A 2 -37.85 -0.32 6.78
CA THR A 2 -37.54 -0.74 8.17
C THR A 2 -36.90 -2.14 8.34
N ARG A 3 -37.18 -3.11 7.45
CA ARG A 3 -36.61 -4.47 7.57
C ARG A 3 -35.12 -4.56 7.24
N TYR A 4 -34.58 -3.69 6.41
CA TYR A 4 -33.17 -3.70 6.01
C TYR A 4 -32.26 -3.02 7.05
N PHE A 5 -32.77 -2.02 7.75
CA PHE A 5 -32.07 -1.36 8.87
C PHE A 5 -31.84 -2.34 10.02
N SER A 6 -32.75 -3.25 10.28
CA SER A 6 -32.65 -4.26 11.35
C SER A 6 -31.59 -5.32 11.04
N ILE A 7 -31.35 -5.68 9.77
CA ILE A 7 -30.33 -6.66 9.38
C ILE A 7 -28.92 -6.05 9.50
N VAL A 8 -28.73 -4.79 9.09
CA VAL A 8 -27.45 -4.09 9.25
C VAL A 8 -27.12 -3.87 10.72
N PHE A 9 -28.10 -3.55 11.55
CA PHE A 9 -27.91 -3.38 12.99
C PHE A 9 -27.62 -4.72 13.71
N LEU A 10 -28.20 -5.82 13.26
CA LEU A 10 -27.91 -7.17 13.78
C LEU A 10 -26.48 -7.61 13.44
N PHE A 11 -25.99 -7.28 12.24
CA PHE A 11 -24.61 -7.59 11.84
C PHE A 11 -23.58 -6.78 12.63
N ILE A 12 -23.85 -5.51 12.91
CA ILE A 12 -22.97 -4.66 13.73
C ILE A 12 -22.94 -5.14 15.19
N SER A 13 -24.08 -5.55 15.76
CA SER A 13 -24.15 -6.04 17.13
C SER A 13 -23.45 -7.38 17.35
N THR A 14 -23.42 -8.27 16.36
CA THR A 14 -22.68 -9.54 16.45
C THR A 14 -21.17 -9.37 16.37
N VAL A 15 -20.68 -8.34 15.65
CA VAL A 15 -19.25 -8.03 15.59
C VAL A 15 -18.73 -7.48 16.93
N PHE A 16 -19.52 -6.69 17.65
CA PHE A 16 -19.13 -6.16 18.97
C PHE A 16 -19.29 -7.16 20.12
N GLY A 17 -20.13 -8.20 19.97
CA GLY A 17 -20.42 -9.19 21.04
C GLY A 17 -19.36 -10.27 21.23
N GLN A 18 -18.52 -10.54 20.23
CA GLN A 18 -17.54 -11.63 20.26
C GLN A 18 -16.14 -11.22 20.74
N TYR A 19 -15.92 -9.95 21.06
CA TYR A 19 -14.57 -9.45 21.40
C TYR A 19 -14.13 -9.73 22.85
N ARG A 20 -15.00 -10.36 23.69
CA ARG A 20 -14.73 -10.51 25.13
C ARG A 20 -13.99 -11.78 25.55
N ASP A 21 -13.86 -12.77 24.67
CA ASP A 21 -13.26 -14.08 24.99
C ASP A 21 -12.25 -14.57 23.92
N ILE A 22 -11.60 -13.66 23.18
CA ILE A 22 -10.48 -14.06 22.34
C ILE A 22 -9.30 -14.29 23.27
N PRO A 23 -8.72 -15.51 23.32
CA PRO A 23 -7.51 -15.77 24.10
C PRO A 23 -6.45 -14.79 23.68
N GLU A 24 -5.65 -14.33 24.65
CA GLU A 24 -4.54 -13.39 24.43
C GLU A 24 -3.64 -13.95 23.31
N VAL A 25 -3.84 -13.46 22.10
CA VAL A 25 -3.12 -13.95 20.92
C VAL A 25 -1.72 -13.39 21.01
N VAL A 26 -0.74 -14.25 21.23
CA VAL A 26 0.65 -13.87 21.17
C VAL A 26 0.94 -13.33 19.78
N THR A 27 1.15 -12.03 19.68
CA THR A 27 1.56 -11.37 18.43
C THR A 27 3.02 -11.70 18.15
N LYS A 28 3.35 -11.97 16.89
CA LYS A 28 4.73 -12.16 16.42
C LYS A 28 5.30 -10.85 15.88
N VAL A 29 4.96 -9.73 16.50
CA VAL A 29 5.44 -8.40 16.09
C VAL A 29 6.97 -8.38 16.06
N ALA A 30 7.55 -7.75 15.04
CA ALA A 30 8.99 -7.68 14.78
C ALA A 30 9.67 -9.02 14.43
N THR A 31 8.93 -10.05 14.03
CA THR A 31 9.49 -11.32 13.56
C THR A 31 9.54 -11.44 12.02
N SER A 32 9.08 -10.44 11.30
CA SER A 32 9.24 -10.32 9.84
C SER A 32 10.19 -9.17 9.49
N THR A 33 10.88 -9.30 8.36
CA THR A 33 11.71 -8.23 7.80
C THR A 33 10.95 -7.42 6.77
N ALA A 34 11.55 -6.31 6.28
CA ALA A 34 10.97 -5.45 5.25
C ALA A 34 9.52 -4.99 5.56
N ASN A 35 9.22 -4.71 6.82
CA ASN A 35 7.88 -4.28 7.27
C ASN A 35 7.40 -2.99 6.60
N TRP A 36 8.31 -2.20 6.05
CA TRP A 36 8.03 -1.03 5.24
C TRP A 36 7.19 -1.32 3.97
N LEU A 37 7.17 -2.58 3.48
CA LEU A 37 6.30 -3.00 2.38
C LEU A 37 4.80 -2.89 2.70
N ARG A 38 4.44 -2.76 3.97
CA ARG A 38 3.05 -2.55 4.44
C ARG A 38 2.68 -1.08 4.59
N LEU A 39 3.64 -0.16 4.41
CA LEU A 39 3.34 1.27 4.48
C LEU A 39 2.36 1.66 3.38
N GLU A 40 1.41 2.48 3.77
CA GLU A 40 0.37 2.96 2.88
C GLU A 40 0.97 3.93 1.85
N THR A 41 0.75 3.66 0.58
CA THR A 41 1.38 4.40 -0.53
C THR A 41 0.42 5.32 -1.28
N SER A 42 -0.88 5.26 -0.97
CA SER A 42 -1.92 6.03 -1.63
C SER A 42 -2.62 6.96 -0.65
N ALA A 43 -2.58 8.27 -0.89
CA ALA A 43 -3.31 9.25 -0.08
C ALA A 43 -4.82 8.96 -0.07
N ARG A 44 -5.38 8.45 -1.19
CA ARG A 44 -6.77 8.00 -1.22
C ARG A 44 -7.02 6.84 -0.27
N ALA A 45 -6.15 5.83 -0.27
CA ALA A 45 -6.28 4.68 0.61
C ALA A 45 -6.15 5.08 2.08
N ILE A 46 -5.15 5.88 2.41
CA ILE A 46 -4.95 6.41 3.77
C ILE A 46 -6.18 7.18 4.25
N GLY A 47 -6.73 8.08 3.42
CA GLY A 47 -7.93 8.83 3.76
C GLY A 47 -9.15 7.94 4.05
N MET A 48 -9.13 6.69 3.55
CA MET A 48 -10.14 5.65 3.80
C MET A 48 -9.72 4.63 4.87
N GLY A 49 -8.72 4.95 5.71
CA GLY A 49 -8.24 4.03 6.74
C GLY A 49 -7.57 2.77 6.20
N GLY A 50 -7.04 2.78 4.97
CA GLY A 50 -6.44 1.61 4.33
C GLY A 50 -7.45 0.65 3.67
N ALA A 51 -8.75 0.92 3.71
CA ALA A 51 -9.78 0.10 3.08
C ALA A 51 -9.74 0.24 1.55
N HIS A 52 -8.79 -0.47 0.91
CA HIS A 52 -8.47 -0.25 -0.51
C HIS A 52 -8.36 -1.52 -1.37
N VAL A 53 -8.62 -2.69 -0.82
CA VAL A 53 -8.50 -3.98 -1.53
C VAL A 53 -9.58 -4.14 -2.59
N ALA A 54 -10.84 -3.84 -2.25
CA ALA A 54 -11.96 -3.84 -3.19
C ALA A 54 -12.11 -2.49 -3.89
N SER A 55 -11.82 -1.38 -3.19
CA SER A 55 -12.03 -0.01 -3.66
C SER A 55 -10.89 0.54 -4.52
N GLY A 56 -9.72 -0.12 -4.52
CA GLY A 56 -8.56 0.28 -5.33
C GLY A 56 -8.85 0.26 -6.81
N ARG A 57 -8.57 1.38 -7.48
CA ARG A 57 -8.73 1.54 -8.94
C ARG A 57 -7.46 2.12 -9.50
N GLY A 58 -7.02 1.57 -10.66
CA GLY A 58 -5.85 2.06 -11.36
C GLY A 58 -4.52 1.66 -10.72
N ILE A 59 -3.48 2.38 -11.10
CA ILE A 59 -2.09 2.05 -10.76
C ILE A 59 -1.77 2.23 -9.28
N ALA A 60 -2.43 3.17 -8.60
CA ALA A 60 -2.26 3.42 -7.17
C ALA A 60 -2.74 2.27 -6.27
N GLY A 61 -3.58 1.38 -6.80
CA GLY A 61 -4.12 0.23 -6.07
C GLY A 61 -3.21 -1.00 -6.04
N ILE A 62 -2.13 -1.05 -6.83
CA ILE A 62 -1.26 -2.24 -6.95
C ILE A 62 -0.78 -2.79 -5.60
N PRO A 63 -0.29 -1.98 -4.64
CA PRO A 63 0.23 -2.48 -3.38
C PRO A 63 -0.82 -3.18 -2.52
N TYR A 64 -2.10 -2.89 -2.77
CA TYR A 64 -3.24 -3.47 -2.05
C TYR A 64 -3.82 -4.68 -2.79
N ASN A 65 -3.92 -4.58 -4.11
CA ASN A 65 -4.51 -5.61 -4.96
C ASN A 65 -4.00 -5.46 -6.41
N PRO A 66 -3.18 -6.37 -6.93
CA PRO A 66 -2.67 -6.30 -8.30
C PRO A 66 -3.74 -6.19 -9.38
N ALA A 67 -4.96 -6.72 -9.13
CA ALA A 67 -6.08 -6.63 -10.07
C ALA A 67 -6.58 -5.20 -10.30
N SER A 68 -6.19 -4.24 -9.42
CA SER A 68 -6.60 -2.83 -9.51
C SER A 68 -6.23 -2.17 -10.84
N ILE A 69 -5.14 -2.57 -11.49
CA ILE A 69 -4.73 -2.01 -12.78
C ILE A 69 -5.69 -2.35 -13.92
N ALA A 70 -6.50 -3.38 -13.76
CA ALA A 70 -7.51 -3.75 -14.78
C ALA A 70 -8.68 -2.75 -14.89
N PHE A 71 -8.66 -1.69 -14.08
CA PHE A 71 -9.58 -0.55 -14.19
C PHE A 71 -9.01 0.62 -15.00
N ILE A 72 -7.73 0.59 -15.39
CA ILE A 72 -7.12 1.62 -16.23
C ILE A 72 -7.80 1.68 -17.59
N GLU A 73 -8.25 2.87 -18.02
CA GLU A 73 -8.87 3.04 -19.34
C GLU A 73 -7.84 2.96 -20.48
N LYS A 74 -6.69 3.67 -20.37
CA LYS A 74 -5.60 3.63 -21.36
C LYS A 74 -4.23 3.59 -20.70
N SER A 75 -3.82 4.65 -20.00
CA SER A 75 -2.59 4.68 -19.24
C SER A 75 -2.72 5.64 -18.07
N GLU A 76 -2.03 5.32 -16.98
CA GLU A 76 -1.99 6.11 -15.76
C GLU A 76 -0.54 6.22 -15.29
N ALA A 77 -0.18 7.39 -14.76
CA ALA A 77 1.01 7.62 -13.98
C ALA A 77 0.60 8.07 -12.60
N TYR A 78 1.34 7.68 -11.59
CA TYR A 78 1.05 8.01 -10.19
C TYR A 78 2.32 8.30 -9.44
N PHE A 79 2.29 9.35 -8.65
CA PHE A 79 3.35 9.76 -7.75
C PHE A 79 2.75 10.03 -6.37
N SER A 80 3.43 9.61 -5.32
CA SER A 80 3.09 9.96 -3.95
C SER A 80 4.34 10.12 -3.11
N MET A 81 4.29 11.01 -2.13
CA MET A 81 5.39 11.28 -1.20
C MET A 81 4.84 11.56 0.19
N VAL A 82 5.53 11.05 1.18
CA VAL A 82 5.19 11.16 2.60
C VAL A 82 6.42 11.53 3.39
N ASN A 83 6.29 12.54 4.23
CA ASN A 83 7.16 12.73 5.39
C ASN A 83 6.54 11.92 6.54
N TYR A 84 7.12 10.75 6.79
CA TYR A 84 6.63 9.83 7.80
C TYR A 84 7.17 10.17 9.19
N LEU A 85 6.96 9.30 10.15
CA LEU A 85 7.43 9.49 11.53
C LEU A 85 8.96 9.51 11.60
N ALA A 86 9.52 10.19 12.61
CA ALA A 86 10.95 10.25 12.91
C ALA A 86 11.85 10.73 11.75
N GLY A 87 11.32 11.52 10.82
CA GLY A 87 12.09 12.03 9.68
C GLY A 87 12.25 11.05 8.52
N ILE A 88 11.67 9.86 8.61
CA ILE A 88 11.64 8.89 7.52
C ILE A 88 10.83 9.46 6.36
N GLN A 89 11.34 9.30 5.17
CA GLN A 89 10.64 9.69 3.95
C GLN A 89 10.39 8.47 3.08
N HIS A 90 9.21 8.36 2.52
CA HIS A 90 8.94 7.35 1.51
C HIS A 90 8.11 7.91 0.36
N GLY A 91 8.25 7.30 -0.78
CA GLY A 91 7.51 7.72 -1.95
C GLY A 91 7.34 6.59 -2.95
N VAL A 92 6.43 6.80 -3.88
CA VAL A 92 6.19 5.87 -4.97
C VAL A 92 6.12 6.61 -6.31
N LEU A 93 6.61 5.91 -7.32
CA LEU A 93 6.42 6.28 -8.72
C LEU A 93 5.88 5.08 -9.46
N SER A 94 4.77 5.26 -10.17
CA SER A 94 4.11 4.14 -10.84
C SER A 94 3.63 4.55 -12.22
N TYR A 95 3.63 3.59 -13.13
CA TYR A 95 3.07 3.74 -14.46
C TYR A 95 2.34 2.47 -14.87
N GLY A 96 1.16 2.61 -15.43
CA GLY A 96 0.38 1.48 -15.92
C GLY A 96 -0.31 1.78 -17.23
N ARG A 97 -0.54 0.72 -18.00
CA ARG A 97 -1.14 0.82 -19.33
C ARG A 97 -1.99 -0.40 -19.67
N LYS A 98 -3.09 -0.14 -20.32
CA LYS A 98 -3.88 -1.14 -21.01
C LYS A 98 -3.18 -1.52 -22.32
N MET A 99 -2.84 -2.80 -22.48
CA MET A 99 -2.09 -3.33 -23.63
C MET A 99 -3.00 -3.90 -24.71
N GLY A 100 -4.17 -4.38 -24.34
CA GLY A 100 -5.14 -5.02 -25.24
C GLY A 100 -6.57 -4.82 -24.73
N PRO A 101 -7.55 -5.52 -25.29
CA PRO A 101 -8.95 -5.42 -24.86
C PRO A 101 -9.14 -5.75 -23.38
N SER A 102 -8.36 -6.72 -22.87
CA SER A 102 -8.51 -7.25 -21.51
C SER A 102 -7.20 -7.28 -20.70
N ASP A 103 -6.07 -6.90 -21.29
CA ASP A 103 -4.73 -7.09 -20.72
C ASP A 103 -4.14 -5.76 -20.28
N TYR A 104 -3.47 -5.77 -19.11
CA TYR A 104 -2.95 -4.60 -18.44
C TYR A 104 -1.55 -4.89 -17.88
N VAL A 105 -0.65 -3.93 -17.98
CA VAL A 105 0.70 -4.01 -17.42
C VAL A 105 0.96 -2.75 -16.61
N GLY A 106 1.62 -2.90 -15.46
CA GLY A 106 2.01 -1.80 -14.60
C GLY A 106 3.37 -2.00 -13.96
N PHE A 107 3.99 -0.89 -13.64
CA PHE A 107 5.25 -0.82 -12.91
C PHE A 107 5.07 0.08 -11.70
N HIS A 108 5.62 -0.31 -10.57
CA HIS A 108 5.53 0.44 -9.33
C HIS A 108 6.88 0.40 -8.62
N LEU A 109 7.47 1.55 -8.42
CA LEU A 109 8.70 1.75 -7.67
C LEU A 109 8.36 2.37 -6.32
N PHE A 110 8.75 1.73 -5.25
CA PHE A 110 8.72 2.24 -3.88
C PHE A 110 10.14 2.55 -3.43
N TYR A 111 10.30 3.67 -2.75
CA TYR A 111 11.55 4.12 -2.15
C TYR A 111 11.30 4.63 -0.73
N LEU A 112 12.15 4.23 0.21
CA LEU A 112 12.17 4.71 1.59
C LEU A 112 13.59 5.07 1.98
N ASP A 113 13.75 6.20 2.68
CA ASP A 113 14.99 6.70 3.25
C ASP A 113 14.74 7.08 4.72
N SER A 114 15.52 6.52 5.63
CA SER A 114 15.44 6.85 7.05
C SER A 114 15.94 8.26 7.38
N GLY A 115 16.64 8.91 6.47
CA GLY A 115 17.48 10.04 6.76
C GLY A 115 18.80 9.62 7.44
N PRO A 116 19.72 10.58 7.67
CA PRO A 116 21.00 10.30 8.33
C PRO A 116 20.81 9.95 9.81
N MET A 117 21.53 8.93 10.26
CA MET A 117 21.59 8.49 11.64
C MET A 117 23.06 8.39 12.06
N ALA A 118 23.39 8.92 13.23
CA ALA A 118 24.76 8.90 13.72
C ALA A 118 25.24 7.47 14.02
N VAL A 119 26.43 7.13 13.58
CA VAL A 119 27.13 5.91 13.99
C VAL A 119 27.60 6.09 15.43
N THR A 120 27.18 5.21 16.33
CA THR A 120 27.54 5.24 17.74
C THR A 120 28.27 3.96 18.15
N ASN A 121 29.13 4.04 19.14
CA ASN A 121 29.78 2.89 19.77
C ASN A 121 29.98 3.12 21.29
N GLU A 122 30.53 2.15 21.99
CA GLU A 122 30.76 2.26 23.47
C GLU A 122 31.59 3.46 23.88
N TYR A 123 32.51 3.92 23.04
CA TYR A 123 33.42 5.04 23.34
C TYR A 123 32.82 6.40 22.92
N TYR A 124 31.93 6.39 21.94
CA TYR A 124 31.30 7.58 21.36
C TYR A 124 29.77 7.39 21.31
N PRO A 125 29.09 7.43 22.46
CA PRO A 125 27.62 7.19 22.52
C PRO A 125 26.80 8.31 21.85
N ASP A 126 27.37 9.52 21.75
CA ASP A 126 26.74 10.68 21.10
C ASP A 126 27.04 10.75 19.59
N GLY A 127 27.87 9.85 19.08
CA GLY A 127 28.21 9.74 17.65
C GLY A 127 29.73 9.76 17.40
N THR A 128 30.17 8.99 16.40
CA THR A 128 31.58 8.95 15.95
C THR A 128 31.95 10.08 15.00
N GLY A 129 30.96 10.86 14.56
CA GLY A 129 31.10 11.86 13.49
C GLY A 129 30.77 11.31 12.10
N GLU A 130 30.46 10.03 12.00
CA GLU A 130 29.98 9.38 10.76
C GLU A 130 28.48 9.16 10.83
N ASP A 131 27.82 9.26 9.67
CA ASP A 131 26.40 8.98 9.54
C ASP A 131 26.15 7.79 8.60
N PHE A 132 25.10 7.05 8.88
CA PHE A 132 24.58 6.01 8.00
C PHE A 132 23.10 6.23 7.68
N ARG A 133 22.58 5.51 6.69
CA ARG A 133 21.16 5.55 6.30
C ARG A 133 20.63 4.13 6.09
N VAL A 134 19.33 3.99 6.31
CA VAL A 134 18.57 2.81 5.84
C VAL A 134 17.85 3.21 4.56
N VAL A 135 18.11 2.49 3.48
CA VAL A 135 17.50 2.70 2.18
C VAL A 135 16.80 1.43 1.73
N SER A 136 15.49 1.52 1.56
CA SER A 136 14.67 0.39 1.17
C SER A 136 14.00 0.67 -0.17
N THR A 137 14.07 -0.28 -1.08
CA THR A 137 13.49 -0.16 -2.43
C THR A 137 12.71 -1.41 -2.80
N ALA A 138 11.57 -1.23 -3.46
CA ALA A 138 10.83 -2.32 -4.09
C ALA A 138 10.40 -1.92 -5.51
N PHE A 139 10.72 -2.77 -6.46
CA PHE A 139 10.26 -2.64 -7.83
C PHE A 139 9.27 -3.76 -8.15
N ARG A 140 8.02 -3.38 -8.47
CA ARG A 140 6.95 -4.31 -8.83
C ARG A 140 6.65 -4.21 -10.31
N THR A 141 6.60 -5.35 -10.97
CA THR A 141 6.03 -5.51 -12.31
C THR A 141 4.72 -6.27 -12.16
N THR A 142 3.64 -5.69 -12.63
CA THR A 142 2.29 -6.21 -12.45
C THR A 142 1.66 -6.49 -13.81
N TYR A 143 1.05 -7.66 -13.94
CA TYR A 143 0.17 -8.02 -15.04
C TYR A 143 -1.23 -8.31 -14.49
N ALA A 144 -2.26 -7.76 -15.13
CA ALA A 144 -3.64 -8.11 -14.81
C ALA A 144 -4.45 -8.33 -16.08
N ARG A 145 -5.49 -9.13 -15.92
CA ARG A 145 -6.42 -9.46 -16.99
C ARG A 145 -7.87 -9.37 -16.52
N ARG A 146 -8.69 -8.74 -17.35
CA ARG A 146 -10.13 -8.83 -17.21
C ARG A 146 -10.58 -10.15 -17.83
N LEU A 147 -10.90 -11.14 -16.98
CA LEU A 147 -11.34 -12.47 -17.42
C LEU A 147 -12.77 -12.45 -17.91
N THR A 148 -13.62 -11.70 -17.20
CA THR A 148 -15.01 -11.44 -17.59
C THR A 148 -15.34 -9.97 -17.30
N ASP A 149 -16.53 -9.51 -17.65
CA ASP A 149 -16.98 -8.15 -17.31
C ASP A 149 -17.00 -7.90 -15.80
N ARG A 150 -17.15 -8.97 -15.00
CA ARG A 150 -17.25 -8.93 -13.54
C ARG A 150 -15.95 -9.31 -12.82
N LEU A 151 -15.10 -10.15 -13.43
CA LEU A 151 -13.91 -10.69 -12.78
C LEU A 151 -12.63 -10.16 -13.39
N LYS A 152 -11.81 -9.56 -12.56
CA LYS A 152 -10.45 -9.11 -12.85
C LYS A 152 -9.48 -9.85 -11.95
N VAL A 153 -8.37 -10.31 -12.50
CA VAL A 153 -7.30 -11.00 -11.77
C VAL A 153 -5.96 -10.37 -12.12
N GLY A 154 -5.08 -10.28 -11.16
CA GLY A 154 -3.75 -9.72 -11.37
C GLY A 154 -2.69 -10.45 -10.53
N GLY A 155 -1.46 -10.37 -11.01
CA GLY A 155 -0.29 -10.83 -10.29
C GLY A 155 0.87 -9.86 -10.44
N SER A 156 1.73 -9.77 -9.42
CA SER A 156 2.93 -8.96 -9.44
C SER A 156 4.15 -9.79 -9.10
N LEU A 157 5.28 -9.43 -9.72
CA LEU A 157 6.61 -9.85 -9.36
C LEU A 157 7.32 -8.66 -8.71
N ASN A 158 7.80 -8.83 -7.48
CA ASN A 158 8.43 -7.79 -6.68
C ASN A 158 9.89 -8.11 -6.47
N TYR A 159 10.78 -7.24 -6.92
CA TYR A 159 12.19 -7.23 -6.50
C TYR A 159 12.32 -6.25 -5.33
N ILE A 160 12.80 -6.75 -4.19
CA ILE A 160 12.90 -6.03 -2.93
C ILE A 160 14.37 -5.98 -2.54
N ARG A 161 14.86 -4.81 -2.19
CA ARG A 161 16.19 -4.59 -1.65
C ARG A 161 16.11 -3.68 -0.44
N ASP A 162 16.80 -4.08 0.63
CA ASP A 162 16.90 -3.32 1.87
C ASP A 162 18.37 -3.19 2.25
N VAL A 163 18.84 -1.97 2.49
CA VAL A 163 20.23 -1.66 2.81
C VAL A 163 20.26 -0.95 4.15
N ILE A 164 20.97 -1.53 5.10
CA ILE A 164 21.16 -1.00 6.45
C ILE A 164 22.66 -0.86 6.68
N TYR A 165 23.18 0.37 6.61
CA TYR A 165 24.61 0.63 6.67
C TYR A 165 25.36 -0.19 5.59
N GLU A 166 26.22 -1.12 5.98
CA GLU A 166 26.99 -2.00 5.09
C GLU A 166 26.37 -3.41 4.95
N ALA A 167 25.17 -3.63 5.51
CA ALA A 167 24.45 -4.89 5.35
C ALA A 167 23.30 -4.69 4.37
N ASP A 168 23.09 -5.66 3.48
CA ASP A 168 21.95 -5.66 2.57
C ASP A 168 21.25 -7.01 2.49
N MET A 169 20.00 -6.95 2.06
CA MET A 169 19.23 -8.11 1.65
C MET A 169 18.54 -7.86 0.32
N GLN A 170 18.38 -8.92 -0.47
CA GLN A 170 17.68 -8.89 -1.74
C GLN A 170 16.78 -10.12 -1.86
N VAL A 171 15.57 -9.91 -2.38
CA VAL A 171 14.62 -11.02 -2.54
C VAL A 171 13.61 -10.73 -3.64
N ILE A 172 13.08 -11.81 -4.21
CA ILE A 172 11.93 -11.76 -5.13
C ILE A 172 10.71 -12.31 -4.39
N ALA A 173 9.62 -11.54 -4.44
CA ALA A 173 8.33 -11.91 -3.89
C ALA A 173 7.23 -11.81 -4.96
N PHE A 174 6.10 -12.44 -4.69
CA PHE A 174 4.95 -12.49 -5.57
C PHE A 174 3.72 -11.94 -4.87
N ASP A 175 2.87 -11.26 -5.64
CA ASP A 175 1.54 -10.85 -5.19
C ASP A 175 0.50 -11.43 -6.15
N ILE A 176 -0.66 -11.78 -5.63
CA ILE A 176 -1.82 -12.21 -6.42
C ILE A 176 -3.04 -11.47 -5.87
N GLY A 177 -3.95 -11.10 -6.77
CA GLY A 177 -5.19 -10.47 -6.35
C GLY A 177 -6.31 -10.61 -7.38
N SER A 178 -7.51 -10.41 -6.89
CA SER A 178 -8.71 -10.43 -7.71
C SER A 178 -9.69 -9.34 -7.29
N ASN A 179 -10.53 -8.93 -8.22
CA ASN A 179 -11.62 -8.01 -8.00
C ASN A 179 -12.85 -8.54 -8.73
N PHE A 180 -13.92 -8.78 -7.97
CA PHE A 180 -15.13 -9.43 -8.47
C PHE A 180 -16.37 -8.59 -8.18
N ASP A 181 -17.07 -8.18 -9.23
CA ASP A 181 -18.39 -7.59 -9.14
C ASP A 181 -19.41 -8.73 -8.97
N THR A 182 -20.01 -8.79 -7.80
CA THR A 182 -20.99 -9.86 -7.49
C THR A 182 -22.25 -9.77 -8.33
N GLY A 183 -22.57 -8.58 -8.86
CA GLY A 183 -23.85 -8.27 -9.49
C GLY A 183 -25.03 -8.25 -8.52
N ILE A 184 -24.77 -8.36 -7.22
CA ILE A 184 -25.78 -8.36 -6.17
C ILE A 184 -25.62 -7.03 -5.41
N TYR A 185 -26.63 -6.20 -5.43
CA TYR A 185 -26.71 -4.88 -4.77
C TYR A 185 -25.58 -3.89 -5.11
N GLY A 186 -24.73 -4.19 -6.10
CA GLY A 186 -23.59 -3.34 -6.44
C GLY A 186 -22.31 -3.67 -5.67
N VAL A 187 -22.35 -4.71 -4.84
CA VAL A 187 -21.21 -5.13 -4.01
C VAL A 187 -20.05 -5.64 -4.85
N ILE A 188 -18.88 -5.09 -4.63
CA ILE A 188 -17.61 -5.53 -5.21
C ILE A 188 -16.79 -6.21 -4.14
N LEU A 189 -16.25 -7.39 -4.45
CA LEU A 189 -15.33 -8.13 -3.59
C LEU A 189 -13.91 -7.97 -4.12
N GLY A 190 -12.98 -7.70 -3.20
CA GLY A 190 -11.55 -7.68 -3.48
C GLY A 190 -10.83 -8.71 -2.61
N MET A 191 -9.89 -9.45 -3.18
CA MET A 191 -9.04 -10.38 -2.45
C MET A 191 -7.60 -10.22 -2.90
N SER A 192 -6.66 -10.29 -1.97
CA SER A 192 -5.23 -10.30 -2.32
C SER A 192 -4.38 -11.03 -1.30
N ILE A 193 -3.28 -11.58 -1.79
CA ILE A 193 -2.14 -12.07 -1.02
C ILE A 193 -0.94 -11.31 -1.54
N THR A 194 -0.22 -10.61 -0.67
CA THR A 194 0.92 -9.79 -1.04
C THR A 194 2.18 -10.19 -0.28
N ASN A 195 3.35 -9.97 -0.90
CA ASN A 195 4.66 -10.24 -0.36
C ASN A 195 4.90 -11.74 -0.07
N PHE A 196 4.37 -12.63 -0.90
CA PHE A 196 4.68 -14.06 -0.81
C PHE A 196 6.07 -14.33 -1.37
N GLY A 197 7.01 -14.78 -0.54
CA GLY A 197 8.39 -15.04 -0.92
C GLY A 197 9.13 -15.91 0.11
N PRO A 198 10.39 -16.28 -0.18
CA PRO A 198 11.21 -17.02 0.75
C PRO A 198 11.59 -16.20 1.98
N GLU A 199 12.07 -16.89 3.01
CA GLU A 199 12.75 -16.22 4.12
C GLU A 199 14.07 -15.61 3.64
N VAL A 200 14.42 -14.47 4.19
CA VAL A 200 15.58 -13.67 3.80
C VAL A 200 16.55 -13.47 4.95
N GLN A 201 17.78 -13.20 4.61
CA GLN A 201 18.89 -13.00 5.52
C GLN A 201 19.69 -11.78 5.06
N TYR A 202 20.17 -10.98 6.01
CA TYR A 202 21.09 -9.89 5.72
C TYR A 202 22.51 -10.41 5.65
N ASN A 203 23.28 -9.89 4.69
CA ASN A 203 24.70 -10.13 4.50
C ASN A 203 25.40 -8.77 4.34
N GLY A 204 26.69 -8.70 4.62
CA GLY A 204 27.48 -7.47 4.40
C GLY A 204 28.68 -7.33 5.31
N GLU A 205 29.49 -6.32 5.01
CA GLU A 205 30.76 -6.08 5.71
C GLU A 205 30.58 -5.76 7.20
N SER A 206 29.52 -5.06 7.57
CA SER A 206 29.19 -4.75 8.98
C SER A 206 28.94 -5.99 9.86
N LEU A 207 28.73 -7.15 9.24
CA LEU A 207 28.55 -8.41 9.94
C LEU A 207 29.88 -9.17 10.14
N HIS A 208 30.99 -8.69 9.57
CA HIS A 208 32.30 -9.27 9.78
C HIS A 208 32.89 -8.79 11.11
N ILE A 209 33.45 -9.72 11.85
CA ILE A 209 34.21 -9.47 13.07
C ILE A 209 35.60 -10.08 12.93
N THR A 210 36.61 -9.37 13.41
CA THR A 210 37.95 -9.93 13.55
C THR A 210 38.04 -10.60 14.91
N VAL A 211 38.25 -11.92 14.91
CA VAL A 211 38.51 -12.68 16.13
C VAL A 211 40.02 -12.80 16.29
N PRO A 212 40.59 -12.22 17.36
CA PRO A 212 42.02 -12.35 17.59
C PRO A 212 42.36 -13.83 17.86
N ASP A 213 43.19 -14.42 16.99
CA ASP A 213 43.72 -15.74 17.23
C ASP A 213 45.00 -15.68 18.05
N THR A 214 45.06 -16.49 19.10
CA THR A 214 46.23 -16.56 20.04
C THR A 214 47.49 -17.13 19.40
N ILE A 215 47.41 -17.62 18.14
CA ILE A 215 48.52 -18.39 17.58
C ILE A 215 49.17 -17.77 16.34
N ASN A 216 48.54 -16.99 15.48
CA ASN A 216 49.32 -16.33 14.39
C ASN A 216 48.57 -15.43 13.38
N VAL A 217 47.27 -15.39 13.25
CA VAL A 217 46.56 -14.53 12.26
C VAL A 217 45.17 -14.17 12.79
N ASP A 218 44.82 -12.89 12.76
CA ASP A 218 43.46 -12.45 12.99
C ASP A 218 42.52 -13.05 11.93
N GLU A 219 41.61 -13.92 12.36
CA GLU A 219 40.60 -14.51 11.47
C GLU A 219 39.41 -13.59 11.33
N ARG A 220 39.06 -13.29 10.09
CA ARG A 220 37.86 -12.55 9.75
C ARG A 220 36.66 -13.51 9.68
N VAL A 221 35.77 -13.41 10.65
CA VAL A 221 34.58 -14.28 10.75
C VAL A 221 33.33 -13.47 10.47
N SER A 222 32.42 -14.03 9.67
CA SER A 222 31.13 -13.41 9.40
C SER A 222 30.07 -13.87 10.40
N LYS A 223 29.39 -12.93 11.06
CA LYS A 223 28.18 -13.21 11.82
C LYS A 223 27.06 -13.57 10.85
N ILE A 224 26.40 -14.67 11.09
CA ILE A 224 25.25 -15.10 10.31
C ILE A 224 23.99 -14.54 10.99
N THR A 225 23.22 -13.73 10.28
CA THR A 225 21.92 -13.27 10.76
C THR A 225 20.88 -14.39 10.65
N THR A 226 19.89 -14.39 11.52
CA THR A 226 18.75 -15.31 11.42
C THR A 226 17.95 -14.99 10.14
N LYS A 227 17.34 -16.02 9.57
CA LYS A 227 16.40 -15.86 8.46
C LYS A 227 15.06 -15.37 8.99
N PHE A 228 14.49 -14.39 8.30
CA PHE A 228 13.20 -13.80 8.62
C PHE A 228 12.23 -13.91 7.43
N PRO A 229 10.95 -14.21 7.67
CA PRO A 229 9.95 -14.18 6.61
C PRO A 229 9.68 -12.74 6.15
N LEU A 230 9.24 -12.60 4.91
CA LEU A 230 8.66 -11.35 4.40
C LEU A 230 7.31 -11.06 5.08
N PRO A 231 6.85 -9.80 5.09
CA PRO A 231 5.60 -9.41 5.71
C PRO A 231 4.41 -9.81 4.83
N LEU A 232 4.14 -11.11 4.76
CA LEU A 232 3.01 -11.67 4.02
C LEU A 232 1.71 -11.12 4.58
N VAL A 233 0.84 -10.62 3.70
CA VAL A 233 -0.47 -10.10 4.09
C VAL A 233 -1.56 -10.71 3.22
N PHE A 234 -2.55 -11.29 3.86
CA PHE A 234 -3.83 -11.65 3.26
C PHE A 234 -4.84 -10.53 3.49
N ARG A 235 -5.56 -10.14 2.45
CA ARG A 235 -6.61 -9.13 2.50
C ARG A 235 -7.87 -9.62 1.81
N LEU A 236 -9.00 -9.33 2.44
CA LEU A 236 -10.34 -9.53 1.89
C LEU A 236 -11.14 -8.25 2.10
N GLY A 237 -11.68 -7.67 1.05
CA GLY A 237 -12.39 -6.40 1.11
C GLY A 237 -13.70 -6.42 0.36
N ILE A 238 -14.59 -5.55 0.78
CA ILE A 238 -15.86 -5.25 0.10
C ILE A 238 -15.98 -3.75 -0.14
N GLU A 239 -16.58 -3.37 -1.26
CA GLU A 239 -16.97 -2.00 -1.58
C GLU A 239 -18.41 -1.98 -2.06
N ASP A 240 -19.17 -0.97 -1.67
CA ASP A 240 -20.50 -0.71 -2.20
C ASP A 240 -20.73 0.79 -2.39
N GLU A 241 -21.52 1.15 -3.41
CA GLU A 241 -21.97 2.52 -3.68
C GLU A 241 -23.38 2.70 -3.10
N LEU A 242 -23.47 3.30 -1.90
CA LEU A 242 -24.72 3.52 -1.19
C LEU A 242 -25.58 4.61 -1.84
N ILE A 243 -24.94 5.66 -2.33
CA ILE A 243 -25.56 6.75 -3.09
C ILE A 243 -24.72 6.96 -4.34
N GLY A 244 -25.33 7.12 -5.50
CA GLY A 244 -24.59 7.46 -6.71
C GLY A 244 -25.26 6.98 -8.00
N PRO A 245 -24.64 7.23 -9.14
CA PRO A 245 -25.22 6.89 -10.44
C PRO A 245 -25.42 5.37 -10.63
N ASN A 246 -24.55 4.54 -10.03
CA ASN A 246 -24.62 3.08 -10.12
C ASN A 246 -25.23 2.41 -8.89
N SER A 247 -25.61 3.21 -7.85
CA SER A 247 -26.18 2.68 -6.62
C SER A 247 -27.52 1.98 -6.89
N VAL A 248 -27.70 0.86 -6.18
CA VAL A 248 -28.99 0.16 -6.12
C VAL A 248 -29.91 0.76 -5.03
N PHE A 249 -29.33 1.39 -4.01
CA PHE A 249 -30.07 1.95 -2.87
C PHE A 249 -30.62 3.34 -3.16
N MET A 250 -29.76 4.28 -3.61
CA MET A 250 -30.17 5.64 -3.91
C MET A 250 -29.43 6.17 -5.14
N LYS A 251 -30.16 6.29 -6.26
CA LYS A 251 -29.58 6.85 -7.49
C LYS A 251 -29.49 8.37 -7.40
N HIS A 252 -28.28 8.89 -7.59
CA HIS A 252 -28.03 10.32 -7.66
C HIS A 252 -26.95 10.62 -8.71
N PRO A 253 -27.20 11.51 -9.68
CA PRO A 253 -26.26 11.70 -10.80
C PRO A 253 -25.02 12.51 -10.45
N GLN A 254 -25.06 13.35 -9.41
CA GLN A 254 -23.99 14.28 -9.06
C GLN A 254 -23.26 13.94 -7.75
N HIS A 255 -23.90 13.16 -6.87
CA HIS A 255 -23.35 12.80 -5.58
C HIS A 255 -23.12 11.29 -5.53
N SER A 256 -21.97 10.86 -5.01
CA SER A 256 -21.71 9.44 -4.74
C SER A 256 -21.18 9.30 -3.31
N LEU A 257 -21.69 8.31 -2.60
CA LEU A 257 -21.20 7.88 -1.30
C LEU A 257 -20.87 6.39 -1.38
N LYS A 258 -19.60 6.06 -1.17
CA LYS A 258 -19.11 4.69 -1.16
C LYS A 258 -18.66 4.31 0.24
N ILE A 259 -18.89 3.05 0.60
CA ILE A 259 -18.36 2.42 1.80
C ILE A 259 -17.41 1.30 1.38
N SER A 260 -16.29 1.18 2.08
CA SER A 260 -15.35 0.08 1.92
C SER A 260 -15.01 -0.51 3.28
N LEU A 261 -14.90 -1.83 3.34
CA LEU A 261 -14.54 -2.57 4.54
C LEU A 261 -13.55 -3.66 4.13
N ASP A 262 -12.38 -3.69 4.75
CA ASP A 262 -11.35 -4.70 4.51
C ASP A 262 -11.01 -5.43 5.82
N GLY A 263 -10.86 -6.76 5.74
CA GLY A 263 -10.25 -7.60 6.76
C GLY A 263 -8.81 -7.91 6.35
N ILE A 264 -7.88 -7.73 7.26
CA ILE A 264 -6.44 -7.82 7.00
C ILE A 264 -5.81 -8.81 7.99
N LYS A 265 -5.07 -9.79 7.47
CA LYS A 265 -4.31 -10.75 8.24
C LYS A 265 -2.85 -10.75 7.83
N PRO A 266 -1.96 -10.03 8.52
CA PRO A 266 -0.53 -10.19 8.41
C PRO A 266 -0.06 -11.52 9.03
N ASN A 267 1.10 -12.02 8.61
CA ASN A 267 1.70 -13.23 9.20
C ASN A 267 2.24 -13.03 10.63
N ASP A 268 2.59 -11.79 10.97
CA ASP A 268 3.23 -11.41 12.24
C ASP A 268 2.31 -10.60 13.17
N TYR A 269 1.06 -10.40 12.81
CA TYR A 269 0.10 -9.63 13.61
C TYR A 269 -1.29 -10.31 13.67
N THR A 270 -2.13 -9.86 14.57
CA THR A 270 -3.53 -10.30 14.68
C THR A 270 -4.35 -9.86 13.47
N VAL A 271 -5.53 -10.45 13.28
CA VAL A 271 -6.50 -9.96 12.30
C VAL A 271 -7.02 -8.61 12.77
N TYR A 272 -7.04 -7.64 11.88
CA TYR A 272 -7.70 -6.37 12.09
C TYR A 272 -8.54 -5.99 10.86
N SER A 273 -9.38 -5.01 11.01
CA SER A 273 -10.24 -4.53 9.92
C SER A 273 -10.03 -3.05 9.69
N THR A 274 -10.31 -2.60 8.49
CA THR A 274 -10.30 -1.19 8.13
C THR A 274 -11.62 -0.82 7.49
N MET A 275 -12.09 0.39 7.77
CA MET A 275 -13.34 0.91 7.25
C MET A 275 -13.13 2.31 6.69
N GLY A 276 -13.66 2.58 5.50
CA GLY A 276 -13.58 3.86 4.83
C GLY A 276 -14.88 4.29 4.19
N LEU A 277 -15.12 5.59 4.22
CA LEU A 277 -16.21 6.26 3.50
C LEU A 277 -15.60 7.26 2.53
N GLU A 278 -16.05 7.24 1.28
CA GLU A 278 -15.69 8.22 0.26
C GLU A 278 -16.96 8.90 -0.27
N TYR A 279 -17.05 10.20 -0.05
CA TYR A 279 -18.03 11.04 -0.69
C TYR A 279 -17.43 11.74 -1.90
N SER A 280 -18.13 11.76 -3.03
CA SER A 280 -17.71 12.52 -4.20
C SER A 280 -18.85 13.40 -4.75
N TRP A 281 -18.47 14.60 -5.17
CA TRP A 281 -19.35 15.56 -5.84
C TRP A 281 -18.93 15.67 -7.31
N GLN A 282 -19.85 15.32 -8.21
CA GLN A 282 -19.66 15.33 -9.68
C GLN A 282 -18.40 14.57 -10.16
N ASN A 283 -17.88 13.68 -9.32
CA ASN A 283 -16.59 13.01 -9.55
C ASN A 283 -15.39 13.99 -9.76
N LEU A 284 -15.52 15.21 -9.21
CA LEU A 284 -14.52 16.28 -9.27
C LEU A 284 -13.89 16.55 -7.92
N ALA A 285 -14.66 16.53 -6.85
CA ALA A 285 -14.20 16.74 -5.48
C ALA A 285 -14.51 15.51 -4.63
N PHE A 286 -13.59 15.16 -3.75
CA PHE A 286 -13.68 13.98 -2.90
C PHE A 286 -13.40 14.35 -1.45
N ALA A 287 -14.20 13.82 -0.53
CA ALA A 287 -13.94 13.83 0.91
C ALA A 287 -13.96 12.41 1.42
N ARG A 288 -13.02 12.07 2.32
CA ARG A 288 -12.83 10.70 2.83
C ARG A 288 -12.64 10.73 4.32
N VAL A 289 -13.12 9.68 4.95
CA VAL A 289 -12.85 9.38 6.36
C VAL A 289 -12.68 7.88 6.50
N GLY A 290 -11.74 7.48 7.33
CA GLY A 290 -11.48 6.07 7.57
C GLY A 290 -10.93 5.80 8.97
N THR A 291 -10.96 4.54 9.35
CA THR A 291 -10.45 4.07 10.64
C THR A 291 -9.99 2.62 10.56
N HIS A 292 -9.12 2.25 11.49
CA HIS A 292 -8.72 0.87 11.75
C HIS A 292 -9.49 0.36 12.98
N LEU A 293 -9.94 -0.88 12.91
CA LEU A 293 -10.66 -1.57 13.98
C LEU A 293 -9.81 -2.76 14.43
N GLY A 294 -9.43 -2.79 15.70
CA GLY A 294 -8.59 -3.86 16.27
C GLY A 294 -7.10 -3.71 15.91
N HIS A 295 -6.63 -2.49 15.66
CA HIS A 295 -5.23 -2.15 15.50
C HIS A 295 -4.78 -1.20 16.60
N ASP A 296 -3.61 -1.43 17.20
CA ASP A 296 -3.20 -0.76 18.44
C ASP A 296 -2.82 0.72 18.25
N THR A 297 -2.38 1.13 17.07
CA THR A 297 -1.78 2.45 16.86
C THR A 297 -2.47 3.33 15.82
N ALA A 298 -3.29 2.75 14.95
CA ALA A 298 -3.91 3.49 13.86
C ALA A 298 -5.29 4.02 14.27
N GLY A 299 -5.41 5.33 14.33
CA GLY A 299 -6.62 6.04 14.68
C GLY A 299 -7.47 6.42 13.47
N LEU A 300 -8.03 7.63 13.54
CA LEU A 300 -8.84 8.21 12.46
C LEU A 300 -7.95 8.78 11.35
N SER A 301 -8.40 8.60 10.14
CA SER A 301 -7.80 9.20 8.95
C SER A 301 -8.83 10.03 8.19
N PHE A 302 -8.34 11.10 7.57
CA PHE A 302 -9.13 12.01 6.77
C PHE A 302 -8.45 12.22 5.42
N GLY A 303 -9.24 12.39 4.38
CA GLY A 303 -8.72 12.65 3.05
C GLY A 303 -9.56 13.65 2.27
N ALA A 304 -8.89 14.39 1.40
CA ALA A 304 -9.52 15.24 0.41
C ALA A 304 -8.90 14.99 -0.96
N GLY A 305 -9.66 15.15 -2.02
CA GLY A 305 -9.15 14.98 -3.37
C GLY A 305 -9.85 15.89 -4.37
N ALA A 306 -9.12 16.20 -5.43
CA ALA A 306 -9.69 16.96 -6.56
C ALA A 306 -9.27 16.31 -7.87
N ARG A 307 -10.20 16.20 -8.81
CA ARG A 307 -9.95 15.73 -10.18
C ARG A 307 -10.10 16.90 -11.14
N ILE A 308 -9.03 17.19 -11.87
CA ILE A 308 -8.91 18.37 -12.74
C ILE A 308 -8.67 17.88 -14.18
N ARG A 309 -9.45 18.40 -15.09
CA ARG A 309 -9.27 18.09 -16.51
C ARG A 309 -8.24 19.05 -17.15
N LEU A 310 -7.16 18.50 -17.65
CA LEU A 310 -6.09 19.22 -18.34
C LEU A 310 -6.04 18.78 -19.82
N GLY A 311 -6.93 19.34 -20.63
CA GLY A 311 -7.07 18.98 -22.03
C GLY A 311 -7.46 17.50 -22.24
N LYS A 312 -6.52 16.67 -22.71
CA LYS A 312 -6.71 15.23 -22.94
C LYS A 312 -6.30 14.36 -21.73
N MET A 313 -5.82 14.97 -20.67
CA MET A 313 -5.41 14.32 -19.43
C MET A 313 -6.37 14.67 -18.31
N MET A 314 -6.48 13.77 -17.33
CA MET A 314 -7.12 14.02 -16.06
C MET A 314 -6.05 13.92 -14.97
N ALA A 315 -5.89 14.97 -14.20
CA ALA A 315 -5.05 14.98 -13.01
C ALA A 315 -5.93 14.75 -11.78
N VAL A 316 -5.49 13.90 -10.88
CA VAL A 316 -6.12 13.67 -9.58
C VAL A 316 -5.09 14.01 -8.52
N VAL A 317 -5.41 14.98 -7.67
CA VAL A 317 -4.58 15.34 -6.52
C VAL A 317 -5.32 14.91 -5.28
N ASP A 318 -4.69 14.10 -4.45
CA ASP A 318 -5.23 13.65 -3.19
C ASP A 318 -4.30 14.06 -2.04
N TYR A 319 -4.90 14.40 -0.93
CA TYR A 319 -4.26 14.68 0.34
C TYR A 319 -4.88 13.82 1.42
N ALA A 320 -4.05 13.29 2.32
CA ALA A 320 -4.49 12.55 3.49
C ALA A 320 -3.78 13.01 4.75
N PHE A 321 -4.51 12.91 5.84
CA PHE A 321 -4.07 13.21 7.20
C PHE A 321 -4.46 12.06 8.11
N VAL A 322 -3.49 11.54 8.87
CA VAL A 322 -3.70 10.45 9.83
C VAL A 322 -3.33 10.91 11.22
N VAL A 323 -4.19 10.62 12.16
CA VAL A 323 -3.95 10.83 13.59
C VAL A 323 -3.51 9.51 14.20
N TYR A 324 -2.29 9.46 14.72
CA TYR A 324 -1.79 8.33 15.51
C TYR A 324 -1.86 8.67 17.00
N ASP A 325 -2.31 7.74 17.83
CA ASP A 325 -2.63 8.00 19.25
C ASP A 325 -1.42 8.54 20.04
N LEU A 326 -0.30 7.81 20.02
CA LEU A 326 0.92 8.18 20.75
C LEU A 326 1.98 8.86 19.87
N LEU A 327 1.79 8.87 18.58
CA LEU A 327 2.75 9.39 17.60
C LEU A 327 2.19 10.67 16.96
N ARG A 328 3.07 11.46 16.34
CA ARG A 328 2.63 12.65 15.60
C ARG A 328 1.80 12.23 14.38
N SER A 329 0.91 13.12 13.96
CA SER A 329 0.16 12.96 12.72
C SER A 329 1.06 12.94 11.49
N THR A 330 0.63 12.22 10.45
CA THR A 330 1.31 12.18 9.15
C THR A 330 0.47 12.82 8.06
N HIS A 331 1.17 13.39 7.08
CA HIS A 331 0.58 14.06 5.93
C HIS A 331 1.10 13.40 4.66
N GLN A 332 0.19 13.03 3.77
CA GLN A 332 0.53 12.45 2.48
C GLN A 332 -0.13 13.22 1.34
N VAL A 333 0.64 13.46 0.29
CA VAL A 333 0.15 14.04 -0.96
C VAL A 333 0.39 13.04 -2.09
N SER A 334 -0.55 12.93 -2.99
CA SER A 334 -0.40 12.13 -4.19
C SER A 334 -0.94 12.83 -5.43
N LEU A 335 -0.35 12.50 -6.57
CA LEU A 335 -0.72 12.98 -7.90
C LEU A 335 -0.90 11.79 -8.83
N GLY A 336 -2.11 11.60 -9.31
CA GLY A 336 -2.44 10.67 -10.38
C GLY A 336 -2.66 11.42 -11.70
N ILE A 337 -2.18 10.88 -12.81
CA ILE A 337 -2.39 11.42 -14.16
C ILE A 337 -2.95 10.31 -15.03
N GLU A 338 -4.21 10.44 -15.44
CA GLU A 338 -4.86 9.58 -16.39
C GLU A 338 -4.68 10.14 -17.82
N ILE A 339 -4.09 9.37 -18.71
CA ILE A 339 -3.79 9.80 -20.08
C ILE A 339 -4.76 9.10 -21.03
N ARG A 340 -5.67 9.85 -21.63
CA ARG A 340 -6.69 9.34 -22.54
C ARG A 340 -6.24 9.27 -24.03
N CYS A 341 -5.02 9.77 -24.36
CA CYS A 341 -4.50 9.80 -25.73
C CYS A 341 -2.98 9.57 -25.78
N LEU A 342 -2.46 8.99 -26.88
CA LEU A 342 -1.05 8.63 -27.16
C LEU A 342 0.00 9.79 -27.14
N ALA A 343 -0.26 10.89 -26.45
CA ALA A 343 0.59 12.09 -26.49
C ALA A 343 1.91 11.95 -25.73
N LEU A 344 2.04 11.01 -24.78
CA LEU A 344 3.24 10.91 -23.92
C LEU A 344 4.48 10.46 -24.71
N PHE A 345 4.33 9.58 -25.69
CA PHE A 345 5.45 9.14 -26.54
C PHE A 345 6.01 10.28 -27.42
N ARG A 346 5.17 11.27 -27.78
CA ARG A 346 5.65 12.47 -28.48
C ARG A 346 6.38 13.43 -27.57
N LEU A 347 5.96 13.59 -26.32
CA LEU A 347 6.62 14.43 -25.33
C LEU A 347 7.97 13.85 -24.90
N MET A 348 8.06 12.56 -24.62
CA MET A 348 9.34 11.91 -24.33
C MET A 348 10.30 11.98 -25.53
N LYS A 349 9.81 11.78 -26.75
CA LYS A 349 10.63 11.94 -27.96
C LYS A 349 11.13 13.38 -28.13
N TYR A 350 10.35 14.36 -27.72
CA TYR A 350 10.76 15.79 -27.79
C TYR A 350 11.83 16.11 -26.73
N PHE A 351 11.75 15.56 -25.54
CA PHE A 351 12.77 15.73 -24.49
C PHE A 351 14.08 15.00 -24.78
N PHE A 352 14.02 13.82 -25.40
CA PHE A 352 15.24 13.04 -25.74
C PHE A 352 15.83 13.38 -27.12
N SER A 353 15.19 14.20 -27.94
CA SER A 353 15.74 14.62 -29.27
C SER A 353 16.38 15.99 -29.25
N HIS A 354 16.42 16.69 -28.12
CA HIS A 354 16.97 18.03 -27.97
C HIS A 354 18.04 18.16 -26.88
N ASN A 355 18.62 17.01 -26.46
CA ASN A 355 19.85 16.95 -25.66
C ASN A 355 20.95 16.23 -26.45
#